data_b606f22a31cb65f2e0a9d2d3365ee367
#
_entry.id   b606f22a31cb65f2e0a9d2d3365ee367
#
_cell.length_a   1.000
_cell.length_b   1.000
_cell.length_c   1.000
_cell.angle_alpha   90.00
_cell.angle_beta   90.00
_cell.angle_gamma   90.00
#
_symmetry.space_group_name_H-M   'P 1'
#
loop_
_entity.id
_entity.type
_entity.pdbx_description
1 polymer ?
#
loop_
_entity_poly.entity_id
_entity_poly.type
_entity_poly.pdbx_seq_one_letter_code
_entity_poly.pdbx_strand_id
1 'polypeptide(L)'
;MNSFELKIFKEINKINIGKNIMISPISIYHILSLTTNGALNKTLEEMLKVLCHKNLIDMNYNNKLISSLISKLKSIEFANAVFTKFKPETLFINMIKEYKVTMDVLKYEAQIKRKKNKNYK
;
A
#
# COMPACT_ATOMS: atom_id res chain seq x y z
N MET A 1 -12.15 3.86 12.37
CA MET A 1 -10.71 3.90 12.02
C MET A 1 -10.09 2.54 12.31
N ASN A 2 -9.32 2.02 11.36
CA ASN A 2 -8.61 0.76 11.55
C ASN A 2 -7.52 0.94 12.62
N SER A 3 -7.36 -0.06 13.48
CA SER A 3 -6.34 -0.02 14.54
C SER A 3 -4.90 -0.01 14.00
N PHE A 4 -4.68 -0.42 12.74
CA PHE A 4 -3.37 -0.35 12.10
C PHE A 4 -2.89 1.10 11.95
N GLU A 5 -3.72 1.99 11.42
CA GLU A 5 -3.34 3.39 11.21
C GLU A 5 -2.96 4.08 12.53
N LEU A 6 -3.70 3.77 13.57
CA LEU A 6 -3.43 4.31 14.89
C LEU A 6 -2.12 3.77 15.48
N LYS A 7 -1.85 2.47 15.30
CA LYS A 7 -0.62 1.85 15.78
C LYS A 7 0.62 2.41 15.08
N ILE A 8 0.59 2.54 13.76
CA ILE A 8 1.74 3.07 12.99
C ILE A 8 2.02 4.53 13.36
N PHE A 9 0.99 5.32 13.55
CA PHE A 9 1.13 6.70 13.99
C PHE A 9 1.80 6.78 15.37
N LYS A 10 1.35 5.97 16.33
CA LYS A 10 1.93 5.93 17.67
C LYS A 10 3.40 5.53 17.66
N GLU A 11 3.77 4.52 16.87
CA GLU A 11 5.16 4.06 16.79
C GLU A 11 6.08 5.12 16.18
N ILE A 12 5.65 5.80 15.14
CA ILE A 12 6.43 6.87 14.51
C ILE A 12 6.56 8.07 15.47
N ASN A 13 5.52 8.37 16.21
CA ASN A 13 5.54 9.46 17.19
C ASN A 13 6.54 9.19 18.32
N LYS A 14 6.65 7.94 18.79
CA LYS A 14 7.64 7.56 19.81
C LYS A 14 9.08 7.80 19.36
N ILE A 15 9.38 7.52 18.09
CA ILE A 15 10.73 7.68 17.53
C ILE A 15 11.08 9.16 17.34
N ASN A 16 10.09 10.02 17.16
CA ASN A 16 10.27 11.43 16.83
C ASN A 16 9.72 12.38 17.90
N ILE A 17 9.88 12.05 19.17
CA ILE A 17 9.42 12.89 20.29
C ILE A 17 9.99 14.30 20.16
N GLY A 18 9.10 15.30 20.29
CA GLY A 18 9.47 16.71 20.19
C GLY A 18 9.68 17.24 18.78
N LYS A 19 9.40 16.44 17.76
CA LYS A 19 9.52 16.84 16.35
C LYS A 19 8.15 16.90 15.68
N ASN A 20 8.03 17.73 14.66
CA ASN A 20 6.85 17.74 13.79
C ASN A 20 6.82 16.48 12.93
N ILE A 21 5.65 15.83 12.88
CA ILE A 21 5.47 14.60 12.11
C ILE A 21 4.33 14.79 11.14
N MET A 22 4.55 14.34 9.88
CA MET A 22 3.52 14.27 8.88
C MET A 22 3.62 12.93 8.16
N ILE A 23 2.61 12.08 8.32
CA ILE A 23 2.54 10.76 7.68
C ILE A 23 1.16 10.53 7.09
N SER A 24 1.07 9.58 6.17
CA SER A 24 -0.20 9.11 5.62
C SER A 24 -0.39 7.63 5.94
N PRO A 25 -0.99 7.30 7.09
CA PRO A 25 -1.24 5.90 7.45
C PRO A 25 -2.13 5.16 6.44
N ILE A 26 -3.06 5.86 5.80
CA ILE A 26 -3.94 5.28 4.78
C ILE A 26 -3.14 4.81 3.57
N SER A 27 -2.15 5.59 3.12
CA SER A 27 -1.27 5.19 2.01
C SER A 27 -0.47 3.95 2.35
N ILE A 28 0.10 3.89 3.54
CA ILE A 28 0.85 2.73 4.03
C ILE A 28 -0.05 1.51 4.11
N TYR A 29 -1.23 1.65 4.69
CA TYR A 29 -2.22 0.58 4.79
C TYR A 29 -2.61 0.05 3.42
N HIS A 30 -2.89 0.93 2.47
CA HIS A 30 -3.32 0.56 1.12
C HIS A 30 -2.25 -0.26 0.38
N ILE A 31 -1.01 0.18 0.40
CA ILE A 31 0.07 -0.53 -0.31
C ILE A 31 0.46 -1.84 0.38
N LEU A 32 0.44 -1.90 1.70
CA LEU A 32 0.66 -3.14 2.44
C LEU A 32 -0.47 -4.14 2.19
N SER A 33 -1.71 -3.67 2.07
CA SER A 33 -2.86 -4.53 1.73
C SER A 33 -2.68 -5.15 0.34
N LEU A 34 -2.25 -4.37 -0.64
CA LEU A 34 -1.95 -4.89 -1.97
C LEU A 34 -0.87 -5.98 -1.90
N THR A 35 0.22 -5.72 -1.18
CA THR A 35 1.31 -6.68 -1.01
C THR A 35 0.82 -7.97 -0.34
N THR A 36 -0.09 -7.87 0.61
CA THR A 36 -0.68 -9.01 1.31
C THR A 36 -1.40 -9.96 0.36
N ASN A 37 -1.99 -9.45 -0.73
CA ASN A 37 -2.63 -10.29 -1.74
C ASN A 37 -1.64 -11.22 -2.46
N GLY A 38 -0.35 -10.93 -2.43
CA GLY A 38 0.69 -11.79 -2.97
C GLY A 38 1.33 -12.72 -1.95
N ALA A 39 0.92 -12.67 -0.69
CA ALA A 39 1.49 -13.49 0.38
C ALA A 39 0.74 -14.81 0.52
N LEU A 40 1.42 -15.83 1.03
CA LEU A 40 0.88 -17.17 1.24
C LEU A 40 1.21 -17.68 2.64
N ASN A 41 0.40 -18.64 3.11
CA ASN A 41 0.63 -19.40 4.33
C ASN A 41 0.85 -18.49 5.56
N LYS A 42 1.92 -18.74 6.30
CA LYS A 42 2.24 -18.02 7.53
C LYS A 42 2.47 -16.53 7.31
N THR A 43 3.12 -16.16 6.22
CA THR A 43 3.34 -14.75 5.86
C THR A 43 2.02 -14.02 5.68
N LEU A 44 1.07 -14.64 4.98
CA LEU A 44 -0.28 -14.09 4.81
C LEU A 44 -0.98 -13.89 6.16
N GLU A 45 -0.92 -14.89 7.04
CA GLU A 45 -1.52 -14.79 8.37
C GLU A 45 -0.95 -13.64 9.20
N GLU A 46 0.37 -13.51 9.20
CA GLU A 46 1.06 -12.45 9.93
C GLU A 46 0.72 -11.06 9.39
N MET A 47 0.68 -10.91 8.07
CA MET A 47 0.33 -9.63 7.44
C MET A 47 -1.12 -9.23 7.72
N LEU A 48 -2.05 -10.17 7.62
CA LEU A 48 -3.46 -9.92 7.97
C LEU A 48 -3.61 -9.51 9.43
N LYS A 49 -2.88 -10.14 10.32
CA LYS A 49 -2.90 -9.80 11.74
C LYS A 49 -2.41 -8.38 11.99
N VAL A 50 -1.30 -7.99 11.36
CA VAL A 50 -0.75 -6.62 11.46
C VAL A 50 -1.75 -5.60 10.94
N LEU A 51 -2.40 -5.89 9.82
CA LEU A 51 -3.41 -5.00 9.20
C LEU A 51 -4.77 -5.08 9.88
N CYS A 52 -4.93 -5.94 10.89
CA CYS A 52 -6.16 -6.09 11.68
C CYS A 52 -7.34 -6.60 10.86
N HIS A 53 -7.11 -7.54 9.97
CA HIS A 53 -8.15 -8.19 9.18
C HIS A 53 -8.16 -9.71 9.40
N LYS A 54 -9.35 -10.30 9.25
CA LYS A 54 -9.55 -11.74 9.40
C LYS A 54 -9.15 -12.52 8.15
N ASN A 55 -9.40 -11.95 6.97
CA ASN A 55 -9.13 -12.58 5.69
C ASN A 55 -8.94 -11.56 4.58
N LEU A 56 -8.52 -12.03 3.40
CA LEU A 56 -8.30 -11.17 2.23
C LEU A 56 -9.57 -10.48 1.75
N ILE A 57 -10.70 -11.16 1.79
CA ILE A 57 -11.99 -10.61 1.31
C ILE A 57 -12.36 -9.37 2.11
N ASP A 58 -12.26 -9.47 3.43
CA ASP A 58 -12.55 -8.37 4.35
C ASP A 58 -11.60 -7.19 4.13
N MET A 59 -10.31 -7.47 4.03
CA MET A 59 -9.29 -6.46 3.79
C MET A 59 -9.50 -5.74 2.45
N ASN A 60 -9.73 -6.49 1.38
CA ASN A 60 -9.92 -5.92 0.04
C ASN A 60 -11.20 -5.11 -0.05
N TYR A 61 -12.26 -5.53 0.61
CA TYR A 61 -13.50 -4.78 0.70
C TYR A 61 -13.27 -3.42 1.38
N ASN A 62 -12.56 -3.42 2.49
CA ASN A 62 -12.24 -2.19 3.21
C ASN A 62 -11.40 -1.22 2.37
N ASN A 63 -10.40 -1.73 1.65
CA ASN A 63 -9.58 -0.92 0.75
C ASN A 63 -10.40 -0.33 -0.41
N LYS A 64 -11.34 -1.09 -0.93
CA LYS A 64 -12.25 -0.62 -1.98
C LYS A 64 -13.13 0.53 -1.51
N LEU A 65 -13.65 0.43 -0.29
CA LEU A 65 -14.43 1.52 0.32
C LEU A 65 -13.59 2.78 0.51
N ILE A 66 -12.38 2.64 1.02
CA ILE A 66 -11.46 3.76 1.23
C ILE A 66 -11.13 4.44 -0.10
N SER A 67 -10.78 3.66 -1.12
CA SER A 67 -10.49 4.19 -2.46
C SER A 67 -11.68 4.93 -3.07
N SER A 68 -12.88 4.41 -2.88
CA SER A 68 -14.11 5.05 -3.35
C SER A 68 -14.35 6.38 -2.64
N LEU A 69 -14.15 6.45 -1.33
CA LEU A 69 -14.30 7.68 -0.56
C LEU A 69 -13.27 8.73 -0.96
N ILE A 70 -12.01 8.34 -1.10
CA ILE A 70 -10.93 9.25 -1.47
C ILE A 70 -11.14 9.82 -2.87
N SER A 71 -11.61 9.00 -3.82
CA SER A 71 -11.87 9.46 -5.19
C SER A 71 -12.94 10.55 -5.29
N LYS A 72 -13.80 10.66 -4.28
CA LYS A 72 -14.83 11.70 -4.21
C LYS A 72 -14.30 13.02 -3.64
N LEU A 73 -13.12 13.01 -3.02
CA LEU A 73 -12.51 14.20 -2.43
C LEU A 73 -11.64 14.90 -3.47
N LYS A 74 -11.95 16.16 -3.76
CA LYS A 74 -11.21 16.95 -4.76
C LYS A 74 -9.89 17.52 -4.23
N SER A 75 -9.74 17.60 -2.91
CA SER A 75 -8.57 18.19 -2.25
C SER A 75 -7.47 17.20 -1.94
N ILE A 76 -7.69 15.90 -2.17
CA ILE A 76 -6.73 14.84 -1.87
C ILE A 76 -6.44 14.05 -3.14
N GLU A 77 -5.16 13.96 -3.49
CA GLU A 77 -4.68 13.06 -4.52
C GLU A 77 -3.96 11.87 -3.87
N PHE A 78 -4.20 10.70 -4.41
CA PHE A 78 -3.67 9.45 -3.87
C PHE A 78 -3.03 8.65 -5.01
N ALA A 79 -1.73 8.44 -4.92
CA ALA A 79 -0.99 7.73 -5.94
C ALA A 79 -0.02 6.73 -5.30
N ASN A 80 -0.03 5.51 -5.82
CA ASN A 80 0.90 4.46 -5.44
C ASN A 80 1.49 3.80 -6.69
N ALA A 81 2.70 3.26 -6.56
CA ALA A 81 3.37 2.58 -7.65
C ALA A 81 4.08 1.32 -7.16
N VAL A 82 4.10 0.30 -8.00
CA VAL A 82 4.83 -0.95 -7.77
C VAL A 82 5.81 -1.16 -8.92
N PHE A 83 7.08 -1.37 -8.58
CA PHE A 83 8.13 -1.67 -9.55
C PHE A 83 8.66 -3.08 -9.31
N THR A 84 8.66 -3.90 -10.34
CA THR A 84 9.12 -5.29 -10.26
C THR A 84 10.22 -5.57 -11.28
N LYS A 85 11.10 -6.53 -10.99
CA LYS A 85 12.13 -6.99 -11.93
C LYS A 85 11.62 -8.03 -12.91
N PHE A 86 10.49 -8.66 -12.60
CA PHE A 86 9.86 -9.69 -13.43
C PHE A 86 8.35 -9.51 -13.41
N LYS A 87 7.66 -10.10 -14.38
CA LYS A 87 6.21 -10.00 -14.49
C LYS A 87 5.55 -10.84 -13.38
N PRO A 88 4.71 -10.24 -12.52
CA PRO A 88 3.96 -10.99 -11.51
C PRO A 88 2.90 -11.90 -12.12
N GLU A 89 2.36 -12.81 -11.32
CA GLU A 89 1.23 -13.65 -11.72
C GLU A 89 0.01 -12.81 -12.08
N THR A 90 -0.82 -13.34 -12.99
CA THR A 90 -2.01 -12.65 -13.49
C THR A 90 -2.98 -12.23 -12.40
N LEU A 91 -3.19 -13.07 -11.39
CA LEU A 91 -4.07 -12.74 -10.27
C LEU A 91 -3.58 -11.52 -9.50
N PHE A 92 -2.27 -11.43 -9.27
CA PHE A 92 -1.69 -10.28 -8.58
C PHE A 92 -1.76 -9.01 -9.44
N ILE A 93 -1.56 -9.13 -10.75
CA ILE A 93 -1.72 -8.01 -11.69
C ILE A 93 -3.15 -7.47 -11.64
N ASN A 94 -4.15 -8.34 -11.56
CA ASN A 94 -5.54 -7.93 -11.44
C ASN A 94 -5.80 -7.18 -10.14
N MET A 95 -5.20 -7.61 -9.04
CA MET A 95 -5.30 -6.89 -7.76
C MET A 95 -4.65 -5.51 -7.82
N ILE A 96 -3.51 -5.39 -8.50
CA ILE A 96 -2.85 -4.10 -8.72
C ILE A 96 -3.79 -3.12 -9.42
N LYS A 97 -4.51 -3.60 -10.44
CA LYS A 97 -5.50 -2.79 -11.17
C LYS A 97 -6.68 -2.38 -10.30
N GLU A 98 -7.22 -3.30 -9.49
CA GLU A 98 -8.32 -3.00 -8.58
C GLU A 98 -7.93 -1.97 -7.51
N TYR A 99 -6.69 -2.02 -7.05
CA TYR A 99 -6.14 -1.05 -6.09
C TYR A 99 -5.77 0.29 -6.76
N LYS A 100 -5.90 0.39 -8.08
CA LYS A 100 -5.54 1.58 -8.88
C LYS A 100 -4.09 2.01 -8.67
N VAL A 101 -3.20 1.03 -8.56
CA VAL A 101 -1.76 1.24 -8.39
C VAL A 101 -1.08 1.14 -9.75
N THR A 102 -0.17 2.05 -10.02
CA THR A 102 0.66 2.00 -11.22
C THR A 102 1.71 0.90 -11.08
N MET A 103 1.84 0.04 -12.08
CA MET A 103 2.82 -1.02 -12.09
C MET A 103 3.73 -0.91 -13.31
N ASP A 104 5.01 -1.19 -13.10
CA ASP A 104 5.97 -1.29 -14.20
C ASP A 104 6.97 -2.40 -13.92
N VAL A 105 7.33 -3.15 -14.98
CA VAL A 105 8.34 -4.20 -14.92
C VAL A 105 9.64 -3.63 -15.43
N LEU A 106 10.68 -3.69 -14.58
CA LEU A 106 11.98 -3.09 -14.88
C LEU A 106 13.03 -4.16 -15.11
N LYS A 107 13.77 -4.06 -16.21
CA LYS A 107 14.80 -5.04 -16.58
C LYS A 107 16.18 -4.72 -15.98
N TYR A 108 16.46 -3.43 -15.72
CA TYR A 108 17.80 -2.98 -15.31
C TYR A 108 17.70 -1.99 -14.14
N GLU A 109 18.71 -2.00 -13.28
CA GLU A 109 18.79 -1.13 -12.10
C GLU A 109 18.73 0.37 -12.47
N ALA A 110 19.34 0.75 -13.58
CA ALA A 110 19.31 2.12 -14.09
C ALA A 110 17.87 2.58 -14.40
N GLN A 111 17.03 1.68 -14.93
CA GLN A 111 15.63 1.97 -15.18
C GLN A 111 14.84 2.14 -13.88
N ILE A 112 15.15 1.37 -12.85
CA ILE A 112 14.53 1.50 -11.53
C ILE A 112 14.79 2.91 -10.98
N LYS A 113 16.03 3.37 -11.01
CA LYS A 113 16.41 4.71 -10.55
C LYS A 113 15.69 5.82 -11.32
N ARG A 114 15.64 5.72 -12.65
CA ARG A 114 14.95 6.71 -13.50
C ARG A 114 13.46 6.79 -13.18
N LYS A 115 12.79 5.67 -13.05
CA LYS A 115 11.35 5.63 -12.80
C LYS A 115 11.00 6.11 -11.41
N LYS A 116 11.79 5.78 -10.40
CA LYS A 116 11.61 6.35 -9.06
C LYS A 116 11.70 7.87 -9.08
N ASN A 117 12.70 8.42 -9.72
CA ASN A 117 12.86 9.88 -9.82
C ASN A 117 11.71 10.54 -10.59
N LYS A 118 11.22 9.90 -11.66
CA LYS A 118 10.13 10.41 -12.49
C LYS A 118 8.79 10.41 -11.76
N ASN A 119 8.53 9.40 -10.92
CA ASN A 119 7.25 9.25 -10.23
C ASN A 119 7.15 10.05 -8.93
N TYR A 120 8.25 10.47 -8.36
CA TYR A 120 8.29 11.23 -7.10
C TYR A 120 8.59 12.73 -7.28
N LYS A 121 8.57 13.19 -8.51
CA LYS A 121 8.73 14.62 -8.80
C LYS A 121 7.39 15.33 -8.89
#